data_be4ff929ca04e1a6ba7820e06ec6fb71
#
_entry.id   be4ff929ca04e1a6ba7820e06ec6fb71
#
_cell.length_a   1.000
_cell.length_b   1.000
_cell.length_c   1.000
_cell.angle_alpha   90.00
_cell.angle_beta   90.00
_cell.angle_gamma   90.00
#
_symmetry.space_group_name_H-M   'P 1'
#
loop_
_entity.id
_entity.type
_entity.pdbx_description
1 polymer ?
#
loop_
_entity_poly.entity_id
_entity_poly.type
_entity_poly.pdbx_seq_one_letter_code
_entity_poly.pdbx_strand_id
1 'polypeptide(L)'
;MTTWIESPGGGRQRGLLGLVRAWITVIVRPRRFFRDNIAAGDQAPGLVFAIAVTLIHTATRFAFASPSETRSVPVLALILLLVALLVTPVALHLVAALETALLIPLAKSRGGVSQTVQVIAYAVAPCALSGVSLRTLCVLPDTALCSLSGVIVPVLWLTTAVYGAALLVIGTVVVHDTSVPRAVVVTALPSLLVFGYGFRGIHALELLSTSAVL
;
A
#
# COMPACT_ATOMS: atom_id res chain seq x y z
N MET A 1 5.11 24.59 0.46
CA MET A 1 4.11 24.23 -0.57
C MET A 1 4.37 22.81 -1.00
N THR A 2 3.45 21.90 -0.71
CA THR A 2 3.56 20.47 -1.01
C THR A 2 3.51 20.22 -2.50
N THR A 3 4.54 19.59 -3.05
CA THR A 3 4.62 19.23 -4.46
C THR A 3 4.39 17.74 -4.60
N TRP A 4 3.33 17.34 -5.29
CA TRP A 4 2.96 15.95 -5.43
C TRP A 4 3.89 15.14 -6.34
N ILE A 5 4.48 15.80 -7.34
CA ILE A 5 5.52 15.28 -8.23
C ILE A 5 6.32 16.46 -8.78
N GLU A 6 7.63 16.39 -8.71
CA GLU A 6 8.51 17.26 -9.48
C GLU A 6 8.71 16.64 -10.86
N SER A 7 8.21 17.31 -11.90
CA SER A 7 8.56 16.94 -13.27
C SER A 7 9.98 17.43 -13.57
N PRO A 8 10.86 16.62 -14.19
CA PRO A 8 12.20 17.05 -14.60
C PRO A 8 12.22 18.26 -15.54
N GLY A 9 11.08 18.71 -16.05
CA GLY A 9 10.90 19.89 -16.89
C GLY A 9 10.23 21.10 -16.22
N GLY A 10 10.27 21.18 -14.86
CA GLY A 10 9.87 22.40 -14.14
C GLY A 10 8.37 22.57 -13.89
N GLY A 11 7.53 21.61 -14.23
CA GLY A 11 6.08 21.64 -13.99
C GLY A 11 5.68 20.83 -12.77
N ARG A 12 5.27 21.48 -11.67
CA ARG A 12 4.73 20.85 -10.47
C ARG A 12 3.27 20.49 -10.67
N GLN A 13 2.94 19.23 -10.93
CA GLN A 13 1.55 18.80 -11.02
C GLN A 13 0.98 18.64 -9.60
N ARG A 14 -0.05 19.42 -9.30
CA ARG A 14 -0.77 19.44 -8.02
C ARG A 14 -2.16 18.82 -8.18
N GLY A 15 -2.74 18.37 -7.04
CA GLY A 15 -4.12 17.89 -6.99
C GLY A 15 -4.32 16.43 -7.38
N LEU A 16 -5.57 16.06 -7.65
CA LEU A 16 -5.97 14.68 -7.94
C LEU A 16 -5.25 14.07 -9.14
N LEU A 17 -5.01 14.84 -10.20
CA LEU A 17 -4.29 14.37 -11.40
C LEU A 17 -2.83 14.01 -11.07
N GLY A 18 -2.17 14.78 -10.19
CA GLY A 18 -0.83 14.48 -9.71
C GLY A 18 -0.79 13.16 -8.92
N LEU A 19 -1.80 12.92 -8.10
CA LEU A 19 -1.94 11.69 -7.30
C LEU A 19 -2.14 10.45 -8.17
N VAL A 20 -3.02 10.52 -9.18
CA VAL A 20 -3.24 9.44 -10.15
C VAL A 20 -1.97 9.17 -10.96
N ARG A 21 -1.28 10.23 -11.41
CA ARG A 21 -0.03 10.07 -12.15
C ARG A 21 1.07 9.44 -11.30
N ALA A 22 1.18 9.82 -10.02
CA ALA A 22 2.09 9.19 -9.07
C ALA A 22 1.79 7.70 -8.93
N TRP A 23 0.49 7.36 -8.75
CA TRP A 23 0.01 5.98 -8.63
C TRP A 23 0.40 5.13 -9.85
N ILE A 24 0.12 5.61 -11.06
CA ILE A 24 0.48 4.91 -12.29
C ILE A 24 2.01 4.79 -12.42
N THR A 25 2.74 5.89 -12.16
CA THR A 25 4.20 5.92 -12.38
C THR A 25 4.94 5.01 -11.40
N VAL A 26 4.54 4.97 -10.12
CA VAL A 26 5.17 4.07 -9.15
C VAL A 26 4.92 2.60 -9.48
N ILE A 27 3.75 2.24 -10.02
CA ILE A 27 3.45 0.89 -10.48
C ILE A 27 4.24 0.54 -11.75
N VAL A 28 4.25 1.40 -12.77
CA VAL A 28 4.82 1.06 -14.09
C VAL A 28 6.33 1.24 -14.15
N ARG A 29 6.88 2.25 -13.44
CA ARG A 29 8.31 2.63 -13.50
C ARG A 29 8.89 2.89 -12.12
N PRO A 30 8.86 1.92 -11.19
CA PRO A 30 9.17 2.14 -9.77
C PRO A 30 10.58 2.70 -9.54
N ARG A 31 11.62 2.14 -10.18
CA ARG A 31 12.99 2.62 -9.98
C ARG A 31 13.16 4.09 -10.36
N ARG A 32 12.56 4.50 -11.48
CA ARG A 32 12.60 5.89 -11.91
C ARG A 32 11.81 6.77 -10.94
N PHE A 33 10.61 6.31 -10.54
CA PHE A 33 9.77 7.04 -9.61
C PHE A 33 10.52 7.32 -8.29
N PHE A 34 11.06 6.29 -7.64
CA PHE A 34 11.76 6.46 -6.35
C PHE A 34 13.04 7.30 -6.46
N ARG A 35 13.72 7.28 -7.61
CA ARG A 35 14.90 8.11 -7.84
C ARG A 35 14.55 9.59 -7.98
N ASP A 36 13.47 9.90 -8.68
CA ASP A 36 13.18 11.25 -9.16
C ASP A 36 12.18 12.00 -8.24
N ASN A 37 11.43 11.28 -7.37
CA ASN A 37 10.30 11.86 -6.63
C ASN A 37 10.41 11.78 -5.10
N ILE A 38 11.46 11.19 -4.55
CA ILE A 38 11.67 11.15 -3.09
C ILE A 38 12.57 12.30 -2.69
N ALA A 39 12.05 13.21 -1.86
CA ALA A 39 12.78 14.37 -1.37
C ALA A 39 13.09 14.25 0.12
N ALA A 40 14.30 14.62 0.51
CA ALA A 40 14.66 14.70 1.92
C ALA A 40 13.86 15.83 2.60
N GLY A 41 13.23 15.52 3.73
CA GLY A 41 12.52 16.52 4.55
C GLY A 41 11.06 16.79 4.19
N ASP A 42 10.59 16.50 2.98
CA ASP A 42 9.19 16.68 2.59
C ASP A 42 8.43 15.35 2.48
N GLN A 43 7.85 14.89 3.58
CA GLN A 43 7.08 13.64 3.60
C GLN A 43 5.58 13.83 3.32
N ALA A 44 5.09 15.08 3.24
CA ALA A 44 3.66 15.36 3.09
C ALA A 44 3.05 14.76 1.81
N PRO A 45 3.69 14.78 0.62
CA PRO A 45 3.14 14.13 -0.57
C PRO A 45 2.95 12.63 -0.40
N GLY A 46 3.93 11.94 0.19
CA GLY A 46 3.83 10.51 0.48
C GLY A 46 2.71 10.21 1.46
N LEU A 47 2.59 10.99 2.55
CA LEU A 47 1.55 10.82 3.55
C LEU A 47 0.14 10.93 2.94
N VAL A 48 -0.10 11.97 2.15
CA VAL A 48 -1.41 12.16 1.49
C VAL A 48 -1.69 11.05 0.50
N PHE A 49 -0.66 10.57 -0.21
CA PHE A 49 -0.79 9.41 -1.10
C PHE A 49 -1.20 8.15 -0.35
N ALA A 50 -0.53 7.82 0.76
CA ALA A 50 -0.86 6.67 1.58
C ALA A 50 -2.27 6.77 2.18
N ILE A 51 -2.68 7.96 2.65
CA ILE A 51 -4.04 8.22 3.12
C ILE A 51 -5.05 7.96 2.00
N ALA A 52 -4.82 8.44 0.79
CA ALA A 52 -5.71 8.22 -0.33
C ALA A 52 -5.85 6.72 -0.66
N VAL A 53 -4.73 5.98 -0.70
CA VAL A 53 -4.73 4.54 -0.96
C VAL A 53 -5.50 3.78 0.13
N THR A 54 -5.24 4.08 1.41
CA THR A 54 -5.92 3.40 2.53
C THR A 54 -7.40 3.75 2.62
N LEU A 55 -7.79 4.97 2.27
CA LEU A 55 -9.20 5.37 2.16
C LEU A 55 -9.91 4.60 1.04
N ILE A 56 -9.29 4.49 -0.15
CA ILE A 56 -9.84 3.73 -1.27
C ILE A 56 -9.98 2.25 -0.87
N HIS A 57 -8.93 1.66 -0.28
CA HIS A 57 -8.96 0.30 0.22
C HIS A 57 -10.09 0.08 1.23
N THR A 58 -10.21 0.95 2.23
CA THR A 58 -11.22 0.84 3.28
C THR A 58 -12.63 1.06 2.73
N ALA A 59 -12.84 2.09 1.91
CA ALA A 59 -14.12 2.39 1.30
C ALA A 59 -14.61 1.24 0.40
N THR A 60 -13.73 0.71 -0.46
CA THR A 60 -14.07 -0.43 -1.34
C THR A 60 -14.35 -1.70 -0.53
N ARG A 61 -13.59 -1.96 0.54
CA ARG A 61 -13.84 -3.08 1.44
C ARG A 61 -15.26 -3.03 2.01
N PHE A 62 -15.71 -1.87 2.47
CA PHE A 62 -17.07 -1.73 3.02
C PHE A 62 -18.14 -1.68 1.93
N ALA A 63 -17.86 -1.10 0.76
CA ALA A 63 -18.77 -1.08 -0.38
C ALA A 63 -19.07 -2.51 -0.89
N PHE A 64 -18.07 -3.40 -0.80
CA PHE A 64 -18.18 -4.81 -1.21
C PHE A 64 -18.34 -5.78 -0.03
N ALA A 65 -18.67 -5.28 1.17
CA ALA A 65 -18.94 -6.10 2.34
C ALA A 65 -20.24 -6.90 2.18
N SER A 66 -20.32 -8.04 2.87
CA SER A 66 -21.57 -8.80 2.95
C SER A 66 -22.65 -8.01 3.73
N PRO A 67 -23.95 -8.27 3.53
CA PRO A 67 -25.01 -7.57 4.26
C PRO A 67 -24.85 -7.65 5.79
N SER A 68 -24.30 -8.75 6.31
CA SER A 68 -24.03 -8.94 7.73
C SER A 68 -22.88 -8.05 8.25
N GLU A 69 -22.02 -7.57 7.38
CA GLU A 69 -20.88 -6.68 7.70
C GLU A 69 -21.17 -5.22 7.38
N THR A 70 -22.34 -4.92 6.81
CA THR A 70 -22.73 -3.55 6.43
C THR A 70 -22.79 -2.66 7.67
N ARG A 71 -22.16 -1.51 7.60
CA ARG A 71 -22.13 -0.50 8.65
C ARG A 71 -23.07 0.67 8.30
N SER A 72 -23.61 1.32 9.32
CA SER A 72 -24.35 2.55 9.09
C SER A 72 -23.44 3.66 8.55
N VAL A 73 -24.00 4.58 7.77
CA VAL A 73 -23.24 5.66 7.15
C VAL A 73 -22.41 6.48 8.17
N PRO A 74 -22.94 6.85 9.36
CA PRO A 74 -22.14 7.57 10.36
C PRO A 74 -20.95 6.77 10.87
N VAL A 75 -21.12 5.45 11.09
CA VAL A 75 -20.04 4.56 11.52
C VAL A 75 -18.97 4.43 10.44
N LEU A 76 -19.37 4.29 9.18
CA LEU A 76 -18.44 4.26 8.06
C LEU A 76 -17.65 5.57 7.94
N ALA A 77 -18.33 6.72 8.05
CA ALA A 77 -17.68 8.03 8.03
C ALA A 77 -16.65 8.17 9.17
N LEU A 78 -17.00 7.72 10.37
CA LEU A 78 -16.09 7.72 11.52
C LEU A 78 -14.86 6.82 11.26
N ILE A 79 -15.06 5.61 10.74
CA ILE A 79 -13.95 4.69 10.39
C ILE A 79 -13.02 5.35 9.37
N LEU A 80 -13.57 5.93 8.29
CA LEU A 80 -12.76 6.59 7.26
C LEU A 80 -11.98 7.79 7.83
N LEU A 81 -12.59 8.56 8.73
CA LEU A 81 -11.93 9.67 9.40
C LEU A 81 -10.78 9.19 10.28
N LEU A 82 -11.01 8.13 11.09
CA LEU A 82 -9.96 7.54 11.93
C LEU A 82 -8.82 6.95 11.09
N VAL A 83 -9.14 6.28 9.99
CA VAL A 83 -8.13 5.75 9.06
C VAL A 83 -7.28 6.87 8.47
N ALA A 84 -7.89 7.97 8.04
CA ALA A 84 -7.18 9.08 7.43
C ALA A 84 -6.30 9.86 8.42
N LEU A 85 -6.83 10.17 9.61
CA LEU A 85 -6.19 11.10 10.55
C LEU A 85 -5.32 10.41 11.61
N LEU A 86 -5.58 9.15 11.92
CA LEU A 86 -4.90 8.46 13.00
C LEU A 86 -4.19 7.19 12.51
N VAL A 87 -4.93 6.21 11.97
CA VAL A 87 -4.37 4.88 11.70
C VAL A 87 -3.26 4.95 10.66
N THR A 88 -3.52 5.58 9.51
CA THR A 88 -2.53 5.65 8.42
C THR A 88 -1.29 6.45 8.81
N PRO A 89 -1.39 7.69 9.34
CA PRO A 89 -0.21 8.45 9.73
C PRO A 89 0.62 7.75 10.82
N VAL A 90 -0.03 7.23 11.86
CA VAL A 90 0.66 6.56 12.97
C VAL A 90 1.34 5.28 12.49
N ALA A 91 0.61 4.41 11.79
CA ALA A 91 1.17 3.16 11.28
C ALA A 91 2.35 3.41 10.33
N LEU A 92 2.21 4.38 9.42
CA LEU A 92 3.26 4.75 8.47
C LEU A 92 4.54 5.19 9.17
N HIS A 93 4.43 6.06 10.19
CA HIS A 93 5.60 6.55 10.93
C HIS A 93 6.23 5.47 11.81
N LEU A 94 5.42 4.62 12.46
CA LEU A 94 5.94 3.52 13.28
C LEU A 94 6.70 2.49 12.42
N VAL A 95 6.14 2.11 11.27
CA VAL A 95 6.79 1.17 10.36
C VAL A 95 8.03 1.79 9.73
N ALA A 96 8.00 3.08 9.38
CA ALA A 96 9.17 3.78 8.86
C ALA A 96 10.28 3.93 9.91
N ALA A 97 9.94 4.16 11.17
CA ALA A 97 10.90 4.18 12.27
C ALA A 97 11.56 2.81 12.46
N LEU A 98 10.75 1.73 12.43
CA LEU A 98 11.24 0.35 12.49
C LEU A 98 12.19 0.04 11.34
N GLU A 99 11.80 0.34 10.09
CA GLU A 99 12.65 0.11 8.92
C GLU A 99 13.94 0.92 8.99
N THR A 100 13.86 2.19 9.39
CA THR A 100 15.05 3.04 9.57
C THR A 100 15.98 2.49 10.64
N ALA A 101 15.44 2.00 11.77
CA ALA A 101 16.21 1.38 12.82
C ALA A 101 16.96 0.12 12.33
N LEU A 102 16.35 -0.67 11.45
CA LEU A 102 16.97 -1.83 10.82
C LEU A 102 17.99 -1.43 9.74
N LEU A 103 17.77 -0.34 9.01
CA LEU A 103 18.67 0.17 7.98
C LEU A 103 20.02 0.62 8.55
N ILE A 104 20.03 1.25 9.72
CA ILE A 104 21.27 1.77 10.33
C ILE A 104 22.35 0.69 10.47
N PRO A 105 22.11 -0.44 11.16
CA PRO A 105 23.13 -1.48 11.34
C PRO A 105 23.36 -2.36 10.11
N LEU A 106 22.31 -2.61 9.33
CA LEU A 106 22.36 -3.62 8.27
C LEU A 106 22.76 -3.05 6.90
N ALA A 107 22.41 -1.80 6.62
CA ALA A 107 22.58 -1.21 5.30
C ALA A 107 23.55 -0.01 5.27
N LYS A 108 24.01 0.49 6.42
CA LYS A 108 24.82 1.73 6.52
C LYS A 108 24.17 2.89 5.77
N SER A 109 22.84 2.96 5.83
CA SER A 109 22.03 3.92 5.08
C SER A 109 22.39 5.36 5.42
N ARG A 110 22.33 6.21 4.38
CA ARG A 110 22.44 7.66 4.51
C ARG A 110 21.08 8.36 4.49
N GLY A 111 20.00 7.63 4.21
CA GLY A 111 18.63 8.15 4.16
C GLY A 111 18.02 8.32 5.55
N GLY A 112 17.23 9.36 5.72
CA GLY A 112 16.52 9.65 6.98
C GLY A 112 15.12 9.01 7.02
N VAL A 113 14.49 9.05 8.21
CA VAL A 113 13.11 8.55 8.45
C VAL A 113 12.10 9.15 7.46
N SER A 114 12.24 10.43 7.11
CA SER A 114 11.36 11.12 6.16
C SER A 114 11.34 10.45 4.77
N GLN A 115 12.48 9.98 4.30
CA GLN A 115 12.58 9.27 3.02
C GLN A 115 11.98 7.86 3.13
N THR A 116 12.22 7.16 4.24
CA THR A 116 11.61 5.86 4.50
C THR A 116 10.08 5.95 4.55
N VAL A 117 9.52 6.98 5.22
CA VAL A 117 8.08 7.26 5.22
C VAL A 117 7.54 7.37 3.79
N GLN A 118 8.21 8.12 2.92
CA GLN A 118 7.79 8.28 1.52
C GLN A 118 7.90 6.96 0.75
N VAL A 119 8.96 6.18 0.95
CA VAL A 119 9.13 4.87 0.29
C VAL A 119 7.97 3.94 0.63
N ILE A 120 7.65 3.77 1.91
CA ILE A 120 6.53 2.94 2.36
C ILE A 120 5.20 3.50 1.82
N ALA A 121 5.02 4.82 1.91
CA ALA A 121 3.81 5.49 1.47
C ALA A 121 3.49 5.25 -0.02
N TYR A 122 4.48 5.25 -0.89
CA TYR A 122 4.28 4.96 -2.30
C TYR A 122 4.27 3.46 -2.62
N ALA A 123 4.92 2.63 -1.81
CA ALA A 123 4.90 1.18 -1.97
C ALA A 123 3.51 0.57 -1.78
N VAL A 124 2.61 1.21 -1.01
CA VAL A 124 1.23 0.73 -0.83
C VAL A 124 0.33 0.95 -2.06
N ALA A 125 0.83 1.57 -3.13
CA ALA A 125 0.05 1.89 -4.33
C ALA A 125 -0.81 0.72 -4.89
N PRO A 126 -0.30 -0.52 -5.05
CA PRO A 126 -1.11 -1.64 -5.55
C PRO A 126 -2.27 -2.00 -4.63
N CYS A 127 -2.11 -1.73 -3.33
CA CYS A 127 -3.07 -2.11 -2.29
C CYS A 127 -4.38 -1.31 -2.33
N ALA A 128 -4.48 -0.25 -3.15
CA ALA A 128 -5.76 0.41 -3.43
C ALA A 128 -6.80 -0.59 -3.96
N LEU A 129 -6.37 -1.62 -4.70
CA LEU A 129 -7.23 -2.65 -5.28
C LEU A 129 -7.55 -3.79 -4.31
N SER A 130 -6.82 -3.94 -3.20
CA SER A 130 -7.02 -5.04 -2.26
C SER A 130 -8.28 -4.93 -1.39
N GLY A 131 -8.99 -3.80 -1.43
CA GLY A 131 -10.31 -3.62 -0.81
C GLY A 131 -11.46 -4.22 -1.63
N VAL A 132 -11.25 -4.46 -2.93
CA VAL A 132 -12.28 -4.97 -3.82
C VAL A 132 -12.60 -6.43 -3.48
N SER A 133 -13.88 -6.77 -3.35
CA SER A 133 -14.38 -8.12 -3.17
C SER A 133 -15.48 -8.40 -4.20
N LEU A 134 -15.36 -9.49 -4.94
CA LEU A 134 -16.37 -9.90 -5.92
C LEU A 134 -17.54 -10.64 -5.29
N ARG A 135 -17.53 -10.88 -3.96
CA ARG A 135 -18.62 -11.59 -3.26
C ARG A 135 -19.97 -10.92 -3.40
N THR A 136 -20.01 -9.60 -3.49
CA THR A 136 -21.26 -8.85 -3.74
C THR A 136 -21.79 -9.00 -5.16
N LEU A 137 -20.96 -9.43 -6.10
CA LEU A 137 -21.39 -9.75 -7.46
C LEU A 137 -22.03 -11.15 -7.54
N CYS A 138 -21.92 -11.94 -6.47
CA CYS A 138 -22.61 -13.21 -6.30
C CYS A 138 -24.07 -13.00 -5.83
N VAL A 139 -24.87 -12.27 -6.58
CA VAL A 139 -26.31 -12.09 -6.30
C VAL A 139 -27.08 -13.42 -6.47
N LEU A 140 -26.53 -14.32 -7.29
CA LEU A 140 -27.06 -15.66 -7.52
C LEU A 140 -26.05 -16.71 -6.99
N PRO A 141 -26.40 -17.47 -5.92
CA PRO A 141 -25.45 -18.33 -5.21
C PRO A 141 -24.86 -19.47 -6.05
N ASP A 142 -25.50 -19.91 -7.10
CA ASP A 142 -25.09 -21.09 -7.89
C ASP A 142 -24.44 -20.76 -9.24
N THR A 143 -23.91 -19.54 -9.41
CA THR A 143 -23.22 -19.16 -10.65
C THR A 143 -21.73 -19.50 -10.60
N ALA A 144 -21.17 -19.91 -11.75
CA ALA A 144 -19.72 -20.13 -11.91
C ALA A 144 -18.88 -18.89 -11.50
N LEU A 145 -19.44 -17.68 -11.59
CA LEU A 145 -18.82 -16.44 -11.12
C LEU A 145 -18.66 -16.44 -9.60
N CYS A 146 -19.56 -17.04 -8.86
CA CYS A 146 -19.48 -17.11 -7.41
C CYS A 146 -18.36 -18.05 -6.94
N SER A 147 -18.25 -19.21 -7.54
CA SER A 147 -17.14 -20.14 -7.23
C SER A 147 -15.78 -19.57 -7.62
N LEU A 148 -15.69 -18.91 -8.78
CA LEU A 148 -14.47 -18.23 -9.23
C LEU A 148 -14.07 -17.06 -8.32
N SER A 149 -15.02 -16.33 -7.74
CA SER A 149 -14.72 -15.20 -6.84
C SER A 149 -13.97 -15.64 -5.58
N GLY A 150 -14.21 -16.87 -5.11
CA GLY A 150 -13.52 -17.47 -3.96
C GLY A 150 -12.02 -17.65 -4.16
N VAL A 151 -11.55 -17.75 -5.40
CA VAL A 151 -10.14 -17.88 -5.74
C VAL A 151 -9.57 -16.55 -6.25
N ILE A 152 -10.28 -15.88 -7.17
CA ILE A 152 -9.78 -14.65 -7.82
C ILE A 152 -9.52 -13.54 -6.79
N VAL A 153 -10.40 -13.37 -5.80
CA VAL A 153 -10.25 -12.31 -4.81
C VAL A 153 -9.03 -12.51 -3.91
N PRO A 154 -8.80 -13.67 -3.28
CA PRO A 154 -7.57 -13.91 -2.53
C PRO A 154 -6.30 -13.80 -3.40
N VAL A 155 -6.33 -14.28 -4.63
CA VAL A 155 -5.21 -14.10 -5.58
C VAL A 155 -4.92 -12.62 -5.85
N LEU A 156 -5.94 -11.79 -6.06
CA LEU A 156 -5.78 -10.35 -6.23
C LEU A 156 -5.14 -9.71 -4.97
N TRP A 157 -5.63 -10.05 -3.77
CA TRP A 157 -5.07 -9.51 -2.53
C TRP A 157 -3.61 -9.93 -2.35
N LEU A 158 -3.30 -11.19 -2.57
CA LEU A 158 -1.93 -11.70 -2.47
C LEU A 158 -1.01 -11.03 -3.50
N THR A 159 -1.46 -10.89 -4.75
CA THR A 159 -0.69 -10.24 -5.81
C THR A 159 -0.39 -8.77 -5.47
N THR A 160 -1.38 -8.03 -4.98
CA THR A 160 -1.18 -6.62 -4.57
C THR A 160 -0.24 -6.50 -3.37
N ALA A 161 -0.33 -7.41 -2.40
CA ALA A 161 0.55 -7.46 -1.23
C ALA A 161 2.00 -7.78 -1.62
N VAL A 162 2.22 -8.82 -2.43
CA VAL A 162 3.55 -9.21 -2.93
C VAL A 162 4.16 -8.11 -3.78
N TYR A 163 3.37 -7.49 -4.66
CA TYR A 163 3.87 -6.40 -5.49
C TYR A 163 4.19 -5.16 -4.66
N GLY A 164 3.38 -4.83 -3.65
CA GLY A 164 3.68 -3.76 -2.69
C GLY A 164 5.00 -4.01 -1.94
N ALA A 165 5.24 -5.24 -1.47
CA ALA A 165 6.49 -5.63 -0.84
C ALA A 165 7.69 -5.49 -1.80
N ALA A 166 7.53 -5.89 -3.07
CA ALA A 166 8.55 -5.70 -4.10
C ALA A 166 8.85 -4.21 -4.35
N LEU A 167 7.82 -3.35 -4.38
CA LEU A 167 7.99 -1.90 -4.49
C LEU A 167 8.74 -1.33 -3.29
N LEU A 168 8.47 -1.82 -2.07
CA LEU A 168 9.19 -1.43 -0.87
C LEU A 168 10.67 -1.77 -0.96
N VAL A 169 11.02 -3.00 -1.37
CA VAL A 169 12.41 -3.40 -1.62
C VAL A 169 13.08 -2.50 -2.66
N ILE A 170 12.41 -2.25 -3.81
CA ILE A 170 12.96 -1.40 -4.87
C ILE A 170 13.19 0.04 -4.38
N GLY A 171 12.22 0.59 -3.65
CA GLY A 171 12.32 1.93 -3.06
C GLY A 171 13.47 2.04 -2.08
N THR A 172 13.60 1.06 -1.18
CA THR A 172 14.69 0.99 -0.19
C THR A 172 16.06 0.89 -0.88
N VAL A 173 16.19 0.04 -1.92
CA VAL A 173 17.44 -0.05 -2.71
C VAL A 173 17.81 1.29 -3.33
N VAL A 174 16.85 1.97 -3.96
CA VAL A 174 17.10 3.18 -4.72
C VAL A 174 17.37 4.38 -3.81
N VAL A 175 16.57 4.54 -2.75
CA VAL A 175 16.58 5.74 -1.90
C VAL A 175 17.69 5.67 -0.86
N HIS A 176 17.97 4.48 -0.34
CA HIS A 176 19.00 4.28 0.71
C HIS A 176 20.33 3.74 0.17
N ASP A 177 20.48 3.64 -1.17
CA ASP A 177 21.69 3.18 -1.84
C ASP A 177 22.24 1.87 -1.23
N THR A 178 21.35 0.88 -1.09
CA THR A 178 21.70 -0.41 -0.48
C THR A 178 21.57 -1.56 -1.48
N SER A 179 22.21 -2.70 -1.19
CA SER A 179 22.11 -3.88 -2.05
C SER A 179 20.76 -4.58 -1.88
N VAL A 180 20.27 -5.23 -2.93
CA VAL A 180 18.99 -5.95 -2.93
C VAL A 180 18.88 -6.96 -1.78
N PRO A 181 19.86 -7.82 -1.48
CA PRO A 181 19.77 -8.76 -0.36
C PRO A 181 19.57 -8.07 0.99
N ARG A 182 20.27 -6.96 1.23
CA ARG A 182 20.12 -6.19 2.47
C ARG A 182 18.74 -5.52 2.56
N ALA A 183 18.29 -4.94 1.46
CA ALA A 183 16.96 -4.35 1.39
C ALA A 183 15.88 -5.39 1.70
N VAL A 184 15.96 -6.60 1.14
CA VAL A 184 15.01 -7.68 1.42
C VAL A 184 14.98 -8.02 2.92
N VAL A 185 16.14 -8.15 3.56
CA VAL A 185 16.20 -8.46 5.01
C VAL A 185 15.59 -7.32 5.83
N VAL A 186 15.95 -6.07 5.52
CA VAL A 186 15.47 -4.89 6.27
C VAL A 186 13.95 -4.70 6.09
N THR A 187 13.44 -4.90 4.89
CA THR A 187 12.02 -4.68 4.59
C THR A 187 11.13 -5.88 4.91
N ALA A 188 11.69 -7.03 5.30
CA ALA A 188 10.92 -8.25 5.56
C ALA A 188 9.83 -8.02 6.64
N LEU A 189 10.21 -7.51 7.81
CA LEU A 189 9.27 -7.24 8.90
C LEU A 189 8.31 -6.07 8.56
N PRO A 190 8.77 -4.92 8.05
CA PRO A 190 7.89 -3.88 7.51
C PRO A 190 6.88 -4.39 6.47
N SER A 191 7.32 -5.23 5.53
CA SER A 191 6.44 -5.81 4.52
C SER A 191 5.37 -6.71 5.13
N LEU A 192 5.73 -7.54 6.09
CA LEU A 192 4.80 -8.41 6.81
C LEU A 192 3.72 -7.59 7.52
N LEU A 193 4.12 -6.52 8.21
CA LEU A 193 3.20 -5.65 8.94
C LEU A 193 2.26 -4.90 7.99
N VAL A 194 2.79 -4.25 6.95
CA VAL A 194 2.00 -3.42 6.02
C VAL A 194 1.18 -4.30 5.08
N PHE A 195 1.83 -5.16 4.31
CA PHE A 195 1.17 -5.90 3.22
C PHE A 195 0.56 -7.21 3.71
N GLY A 196 1.18 -7.87 4.69
CA GLY A 196 0.66 -9.09 5.30
C GLY A 196 -0.60 -8.84 6.12
N TYR A 197 -0.48 -8.02 7.16
CA TYR A 197 -1.59 -7.72 8.06
C TYR A 197 -2.43 -6.53 7.60
N GLY A 198 -1.81 -5.39 7.27
CA GLY A 198 -2.53 -4.16 6.92
C GLY A 198 -3.41 -4.30 5.67
N PHE A 199 -2.90 -4.95 4.63
CA PHE A 199 -3.59 -5.12 3.34
C PHE A 199 -3.97 -6.58 3.04
N ARG A 200 -4.19 -7.40 4.07
CA ARG A 200 -4.82 -8.74 4.00
C ARG A 200 -4.02 -9.80 3.23
N GLY A 201 -2.73 -9.63 3.02
CA GLY A 201 -1.90 -10.63 2.33
C GLY A 201 -1.89 -11.99 3.03
N ILE A 202 -1.78 -12.03 4.37
CA ILE A 202 -1.85 -13.26 5.17
C ILE A 202 -3.23 -13.90 5.07
N HIS A 203 -4.29 -13.11 5.21
CA HIS A 203 -5.66 -13.63 5.07
C HIS A 203 -5.93 -14.22 3.69
N ALA A 204 -5.33 -13.66 2.64
CA ALA A 204 -5.38 -14.25 1.30
C ALA A 204 -4.72 -15.64 1.25
N LEU A 205 -3.56 -15.82 1.89
CA LEU A 205 -2.90 -17.12 1.99
C LEU A 205 -3.75 -18.14 2.74
N GLU A 206 -4.36 -17.76 3.85
CA GLU A 206 -5.26 -18.63 4.62
C GLU A 206 -6.44 -19.11 3.75
N LEU A 207 -7.09 -18.22 3.02
CA LEU A 207 -8.21 -18.57 2.14
C LEU A 207 -7.78 -19.50 1.01
N LEU A 208 -6.64 -19.26 0.39
CA LEU A 208 -6.11 -20.11 -0.69
C LEU A 208 -5.70 -21.49 -0.18
N SER A 209 -5.11 -21.58 1.03
CA SER A 209 -4.75 -22.87 1.62
C SER A 209 -5.98 -23.73 1.95
N THR A 210 -7.05 -23.12 2.44
CA THR A 210 -8.29 -23.84 2.74
C THR A 210 -9.05 -24.28 1.48
N SER A 211 -8.99 -23.49 0.41
CA SER A 211 -9.61 -23.84 -0.87
C SER A 211 -8.84 -24.91 -1.66
N ALA A 212 -7.56 -25.12 -1.37
CA ALA A 212 -6.76 -26.17 -2.01
C ALA A 212 -6.92 -27.55 -1.37
N VAL A 213 -7.57 -27.64 -0.22
CA VAL A 213 -7.79 -28.90 0.54
C VAL A 213 -9.18 -29.50 0.27
N LEU A 214 -10.07 -28.75 -0.38
CA LEU A 214 -11.42 -29.18 -0.81
C LEU A 214 -11.42 -29.60 -2.29
#